data_8758ced0ac1bb74f158da974d06f1336
#
_entry.id   8758ced0ac1bb74f158da974d06f1336
#
_cell.length_a   1.000
_cell.length_b   1.000
_cell.length_c   1.000
_cell.angle_alpha   90.00
_cell.angle_beta   90.00
_cell.angle_gamma   90.00
#
_symmetry.space_group_name_H-M   'P 1'
#
loop_
_entity.id
_entity.type
_entity.pdbx_description
1 polymer ?
#
loop_
_entity_poly.entity_id
_entity_poly.type
_entity_poly.pdbx_seq_one_letter_code
_entity_poly.pdbx_strand_id
1 'polypeptide(L)'
;VRAIAGPGKGARILVKDEAANASGSFKARRASLSAHEARKKGFKGMVTATSGNYGAAVASQAAQQGLKCIVIQEVYDSEHIGQPEIVEKSRACEAYGAEVVKLTVGPELFYVLLRTLEETGYFNASLYTPYGIAGVETLGAEIGREVEERYGRQPDVVAVTHAGGGNLTGTARGLRKVGCDQTQVVAVSVDLTGLHMASDKDFNNKSFTTGHTGFGVPFATWPDRVDVPRNAARALRYMD
;
A
#
# COMPACT_ATOMS: atom_id res chain seq x y z
N VAL A 1 15.83 -16.96 -15.77
CA VAL A 1 17.26 -16.57 -15.65
C VAL A 1 18.13 -17.48 -16.47
N ARG A 2 18.05 -18.82 -16.32
CA ARG A 2 18.85 -19.75 -17.13
C ARG A 2 18.60 -19.63 -18.64
N ALA A 3 17.36 -19.34 -19.04
CA ALA A 3 17.01 -19.10 -20.44
C ALA A 3 17.66 -17.84 -21.02
N ILE A 4 17.94 -16.83 -20.17
CA ILE A 4 18.56 -15.55 -20.58
C ILE A 4 20.09 -15.61 -20.42
N ALA A 5 20.57 -16.14 -19.30
CA ALA A 5 22.00 -16.11 -18.95
C ALA A 5 22.79 -17.36 -19.41
N GLY A 6 22.11 -18.42 -19.84
CA GLY A 6 22.69 -19.70 -20.24
C GLY A 6 22.93 -20.67 -19.09
N PRO A 7 23.28 -21.94 -19.40
CA PRO A 7 23.53 -22.98 -18.41
C PRO A 7 24.68 -22.61 -17.47
N GLY A 8 24.48 -22.77 -16.18
CA GLY A 8 25.51 -22.48 -15.16
C GLY A 8 25.81 -21.00 -14.90
N LYS A 9 25.11 -20.10 -15.59
CA LYS A 9 25.25 -18.65 -15.41
C LYS A 9 23.97 -18.04 -14.81
N GLY A 10 24.10 -16.86 -14.25
CA GLY A 10 23.00 -16.06 -13.70
C GLY A 10 22.83 -16.22 -12.19
N ALA A 11 22.01 -15.36 -11.63
CA ALA A 11 21.71 -15.32 -10.21
C ALA A 11 20.73 -16.42 -9.77
N ARG A 12 20.82 -16.84 -8.52
CA ARG A 12 19.74 -17.58 -7.86
C ARG A 12 18.63 -16.59 -7.55
N ILE A 13 17.44 -16.82 -8.09
CA ILE A 13 16.27 -16.02 -7.81
C ILE A 13 15.39 -16.73 -6.80
N LEU A 14 15.05 -16.01 -5.72
CA LEU A 14 14.11 -16.42 -4.69
C LEU A 14 12.89 -15.50 -4.79
N VAL A 15 11.71 -16.02 -4.54
CA VAL A 15 10.46 -15.25 -4.50
C VAL A 15 9.90 -15.36 -3.09
N LYS A 16 9.72 -14.20 -2.44
CA LYS A 16 8.94 -14.12 -1.21
C LYS A 16 7.49 -13.89 -1.62
N ASP A 17 6.69 -14.96 -1.54
CA ASP A 17 5.29 -14.93 -1.96
C ASP A 17 4.40 -14.32 -0.87
N GLU A 18 4.07 -13.05 -1.03
CA GLU A 18 3.18 -12.32 -0.15
C GLU A 18 1.69 -12.45 -0.51
N ALA A 19 1.35 -13.12 -1.62
CA ALA A 19 -0.03 -13.47 -1.93
C ALA A 19 -0.59 -14.53 -0.97
N ALA A 20 0.27 -15.28 -0.29
CA ALA A 20 -0.10 -16.24 0.74
C ALA A 20 -0.66 -15.60 2.04
N ASN A 21 -0.55 -14.28 2.22
CA ASN A 21 -1.19 -13.58 3.33
C ASN A 21 -2.72 -13.64 3.26
N ALA A 22 -3.40 -13.58 4.39
CA ALA A 22 -4.85 -13.72 4.52
C ALA A 22 -5.67 -12.77 3.60
N SER A 23 -5.15 -11.58 3.31
CA SER A 23 -5.78 -10.63 2.37
C SER A 23 -5.16 -10.66 0.96
N GLY A 24 -4.37 -11.66 0.62
CA GLY A 24 -3.79 -11.84 -0.70
C GLY A 24 -2.62 -10.90 -1.03
N SER A 25 -2.00 -10.23 -0.07
CA SER A 25 -0.87 -9.34 -0.33
C SER A 25 -0.08 -8.99 0.93
N PHE A 26 1.16 -8.48 0.77
CA PHE A 26 1.99 -7.95 1.85
C PHE A 26 1.28 -6.87 2.69
N LYS A 27 0.24 -6.28 2.17
CA LYS A 27 -0.53 -5.24 2.86
C LYS A 27 -1.21 -5.73 4.13
N ALA A 28 -1.39 -7.05 4.28
CA ALA A 28 -1.80 -7.65 5.54
C ALA A 28 -0.87 -7.29 6.70
N ARG A 29 0.44 -7.24 6.46
CA ARG A 29 1.45 -6.86 7.47
C ARG A 29 1.27 -5.43 7.97
N ARG A 30 0.97 -4.52 7.04
CA ARG A 30 0.69 -3.12 7.35
C ARG A 30 -0.58 -2.96 8.19
N ALA A 31 -1.64 -3.61 7.73
CA ALA A 31 -2.94 -3.53 8.36
C ALA A 31 -2.94 -4.19 9.74
N SER A 32 -2.22 -5.28 9.92
CA SER A 32 -2.12 -6.00 11.19
C SER A 32 -1.57 -5.12 12.30
N LEU A 33 -0.44 -4.44 12.09
CA LEU A 33 0.12 -3.55 13.11
C LEU A 33 -0.79 -2.34 13.36
N SER A 34 -1.38 -1.78 12.29
CA SER A 34 -2.32 -0.66 12.44
C SER A 34 -3.55 -1.05 13.26
N ALA A 35 -4.13 -2.23 13.01
CA ALA A 35 -5.28 -2.72 13.76
C ALA A 35 -4.93 -3.03 15.23
N HIS A 36 -3.77 -3.62 15.47
CA HIS A 36 -3.26 -3.84 16.82
C HIS A 36 -3.15 -2.53 17.60
N GLU A 37 -2.55 -1.51 17.01
CA GLU A 37 -2.37 -0.20 17.66
C GLU A 37 -3.72 0.53 17.85
N ALA A 38 -4.62 0.43 16.86
CA ALA A 38 -5.97 0.99 17.00
C ALA A 38 -6.69 0.40 18.20
N ARG A 39 -6.70 -0.92 18.34
CA ARG A 39 -7.31 -1.62 19.46
C ARG A 39 -6.66 -1.27 20.80
N LYS A 40 -5.32 -1.31 20.84
CA LYS A 40 -4.53 -0.99 22.04
C LYS A 40 -4.82 0.41 22.57
N LYS A 41 -5.04 1.37 21.65
CA LYS A 41 -5.37 2.76 21.97
C LYS A 41 -6.86 3.00 22.25
N GLY A 42 -7.70 1.98 22.18
CA GLY A 42 -9.13 2.06 22.49
C GLY A 42 -10.00 2.67 21.40
N PHE A 43 -9.52 2.76 20.16
CA PHE A 43 -10.34 3.21 19.04
C PHE A 43 -11.48 2.22 18.78
N LYS A 44 -12.63 2.75 18.33
CA LYS A 44 -13.82 1.94 18.01
C LYS A 44 -13.83 1.43 16.58
N GLY A 45 -13.02 2.02 15.71
CA GLY A 45 -12.95 1.68 14.31
C GLY A 45 -11.70 2.22 13.63
N MET A 46 -11.57 1.89 12.37
CA MET A 46 -10.47 2.29 11.49
C MET A 46 -11.01 2.90 10.22
N VAL A 47 -10.32 3.90 9.69
CA VAL A 47 -10.60 4.48 8.36
C VAL A 47 -9.35 4.36 7.51
N THR A 48 -9.53 3.99 6.26
CA THR A 48 -8.45 3.97 5.27
C THR A 48 -8.92 4.49 3.92
N ALA A 49 -8.00 5.14 3.20
CA ALA A 49 -8.17 5.47 1.79
C ALA A 49 -7.31 4.52 0.94
N THR A 50 -7.85 4.04 -0.17
CA THR A 50 -7.18 3.05 -1.00
C THR A 50 -7.73 3.03 -2.43
N SER A 51 -6.94 2.55 -3.36
CA SER A 51 -7.39 2.15 -4.70
C SER A 51 -7.36 0.62 -4.90
N GLY A 52 -7.14 -0.16 -3.84
CA GLY A 52 -6.97 -1.60 -4.06
C GLY A 52 -6.84 -2.47 -2.80
N ASN A 53 -5.88 -3.39 -2.83
CA ASN A 53 -5.68 -4.46 -1.84
C ASN A 53 -5.52 -3.99 -0.39
N TYR A 54 -5.15 -2.73 -0.16
CA TYR A 54 -4.98 -2.25 1.21
C TYR A 54 -6.31 -2.13 1.95
N GLY A 55 -7.37 -1.75 1.26
CA GLY A 55 -8.72 -1.72 1.85
C GLY A 55 -9.14 -3.09 2.39
N ALA A 56 -9.00 -4.13 1.55
CA ALA A 56 -9.30 -5.50 1.97
C ALA A 56 -8.44 -5.96 3.16
N ALA A 57 -7.14 -5.57 3.18
CA ALA A 57 -6.26 -5.89 4.30
C ALA A 57 -6.70 -5.20 5.60
N VAL A 58 -7.05 -3.91 5.54
CA VAL A 58 -7.55 -3.17 6.72
C VAL A 58 -8.88 -3.72 7.18
N ALA A 59 -9.82 -3.97 6.28
CA ALA A 59 -11.13 -4.54 6.59
C ALA A 59 -11.00 -5.92 7.27
N SER A 60 -10.17 -6.80 6.72
CA SER A 60 -9.88 -8.12 7.30
C SER A 60 -9.31 -8.02 8.71
N GLN A 61 -8.33 -7.14 8.94
CA GLN A 61 -7.71 -6.97 10.25
C GLN A 61 -8.63 -6.27 11.25
N ALA A 62 -9.43 -5.31 10.81
CA ALA A 62 -10.44 -4.69 11.66
C ALA A 62 -11.47 -5.72 12.13
N ALA A 63 -11.97 -6.56 11.23
CA ALA A 63 -12.90 -7.65 11.58
C ALA A 63 -12.29 -8.61 12.61
N GLN A 64 -11.05 -9.05 12.43
CA GLN A 64 -10.34 -9.91 13.39
C GLN A 64 -10.17 -9.28 14.77
N GLN A 65 -10.06 -7.96 14.83
CA GLN A 65 -9.90 -7.20 16.09
C GLN A 65 -11.24 -6.73 16.69
N GLY A 66 -12.36 -6.99 16.04
CA GLY A 66 -13.68 -6.51 16.47
C GLY A 66 -13.85 -4.99 16.32
N LEU A 67 -13.14 -4.37 15.39
CA LEU A 67 -13.21 -2.94 15.12
C LEU A 67 -14.14 -2.68 13.92
N LYS A 68 -14.87 -1.56 13.96
CA LYS A 68 -15.57 -1.05 12.77
C LYS A 68 -14.53 -0.64 11.71
N CYS A 69 -14.93 -0.66 10.44
CA CYS A 69 -14.03 -0.29 9.35
C CYS A 69 -14.78 0.53 8.29
N ILE A 70 -14.19 1.65 7.90
CA ILE A 70 -14.62 2.44 6.75
C ILE A 70 -13.49 2.46 5.74
N VAL A 71 -13.79 2.06 4.50
CA VAL A 71 -12.84 2.05 3.40
C VAL A 71 -13.30 3.06 2.36
N ILE A 72 -12.50 4.10 2.14
CA ILE A 72 -12.76 5.10 1.11
C ILE A 72 -11.96 4.69 -0.12
N GLN A 73 -12.62 4.42 -1.23
CA GLN A 73 -12.03 3.77 -2.38
C GLN A 73 -12.39 4.45 -3.70
N GLU A 74 -11.38 4.75 -4.49
CA GLU A 74 -11.56 5.16 -5.88
C GLU A 74 -11.91 3.92 -6.71
N VAL A 75 -13.16 3.82 -7.12
CA VAL A 75 -13.71 2.67 -7.85
C VAL A 75 -13.99 3.01 -9.30
N TYR A 76 -14.34 4.26 -9.56
CA TYR A 76 -14.76 4.72 -10.87
C TYR A 76 -13.67 5.58 -11.53
N ASP A 77 -13.49 5.41 -12.83
CA ASP A 77 -12.63 6.30 -13.61
C ASP A 77 -13.29 7.67 -13.87
N SER A 78 -12.63 8.53 -14.64
CA SER A 78 -13.16 9.85 -14.98
C SER A 78 -14.43 9.83 -15.85
N GLU A 79 -14.75 8.70 -16.46
CA GLU A 79 -15.98 8.45 -17.23
C GLU A 79 -17.07 7.79 -16.35
N HIS A 80 -16.85 7.66 -15.03
CA HIS A 80 -17.71 6.98 -14.06
C HIS A 80 -17.89 5.48 -14.32
N ILE A 81 -16.94 4.87 -15.00
CA ILE A 81 -16.94 3.44 -15.27
C ILE A 81 -16.19 2.73 -14.14
N GLY A 82 -16.86 1.76 -13.51
CA GLY A 82 -16.25 0.94 -12.45
C GLY A 82 -15.21 -0.01 -13.02
N GLN A 83 -14.01 0.01 -12.45
CA GLN A 83 -12.93 -0.90 -12.82
C GLN A 83 -13.17 -2.28 -12.21
N PRO A 84 -13.27 -3.37 -12.99
CA PRO A 84 -13.65 -4.69 -12.49
C PRO A 84 -12.82 -5.16 -11.29
N GLU A 85 -11.49 -5.02 -11.36
CA GLU A 85 -10.59 -5.43 -10.28
C GLU A 85 -10.81 -4.63 -8.98
N ILE A 86 -11.13 -3.33 -9.10
CA ILE A 86 -11.39 -2.49 -7.94
C ILE A 86 -12.76 -2.79 -7.34
N VAL A 87 -13.75 -3.07 -8.20
CA VAL A 87 -15.09 -3.52 -7.75
C VAL A 87 -14.99 -4.82 -6.95
N GLU A 88 -14.20 -5.79 -7.40
CA GLU A 88 -13.97 -7.03 -6.65
C GLU A 88 -13.32 -6.79 -5.30
N LYS A 89 -12.36 -5.86 -5.23
CA LYS A 89 -11.73 -5.48 -3.96
C LYS A 89 -12.70 -4.75 -3.02
N SER A 90 -13.64 -3.96 -3.57
CA SER A 90 -14.73 -3.36 -2.78
C SER A 90 -15.60 -4.43 -2.16
N ARG A 91 -16.01 -5.42 -2.95
CA ARG A 91 -16.80 -6.56 -2.46
C ARG A 91 -16.08 -7.35 -1.36
N ALA A 92 -14.77 -7.54 -1.50
CA ALA A 92 -13.97 -8.17 -0.46
C ALA A 92 -13.99 -7.36 0.85
N CYS A 93 -13.89 -6.03 0.78
CA CYS A 93 -14.02 -5.16 1.95
C CYS A 93 -15.40 -5.30 2.61
N GLU A 94 -16.46 -5.26 1.81
CA GLU A 94 -17.85 -5.43 2.28
C GLU A 94 -18.07 -6.81 2.91
N ALA A 95 -17.48 -7.87 2.33
CA ALA A 95 -17.54 -9.22 2.89
C ALA A 95 -16.86 -9.36 4.27
N TYR A 96 -15.84 -8.55 4.55
CA TYR A 96 -15.24 -8.44 5.88
C TYR A 96 -16.03 -7.52 6.84
N GLY A 97 -17.17 -6.99 6.41
CA GLY A 97 -18.02 -6.11 7.23
C GLY A 97 -17.60 -4.64 7.24
N ALA A 98 -16.80 -4.21 6.31
CA ALA A 98 -16.45 -2.80 6.17
C ALA A 98 -17.54 -2.04 5.40
N GLU A 99 -17.76 -0.78 5.80
CA GLU A 99 -18.49 0.20 5.00
C GLU A 99 -17.55 0.74 3.91
N VAL A 100 -17.97 0.70 2.65
CA VAL A 100 -17.16 1.16 1.52
C VAL A 100 -17.76 2.40 0.90
N VAL A 101 -17.04 3.51 0.99
CA VAL A 101 -17.35 4.77 0.30
C VAL A 101 -16.66 4.74 -1.06
N LYS A 102 -17.46 4.65 -2.13
CA LYS A 102 -16.97 4.51 -3.52
C LYS A 102 -16.91 5.88 -4.19
N LEU A 103 -15.73 6.27 -4.64
CA LEU A 103 -15.47 7.55 -5.30
C LEU A 103 -15.03 7.34 -6.74
N THR A 104 -15.19 8.39 -7.55
CA THR A 104 -14.48 8.56 -8.82
C THR A 104 -13.03 8.95 -8.52
N VAL A 105 -12.09 8.54 -9.38
CA VAL A 105 -10.70 8.94 -9.27
C VAL A 105 -10.56 10.46 -9.28
N GLY A 106 -9.91 11.02 -8.27
CA GLY A 106 -9.81 12.47 -8.13
C GLY A 106 -9.15 12.90 -6.82
N PRO A 107 -9.02 14.22 -6.63
CA PRO A 107 -8.41 14.78 -5.43
C PRO A 107 -9.25 14.61 -4.16
N GLU A 108 -10.52 14.27 -4.29
CA GLU A 108 -11.49 14.19 -3.20
C GLU A 108 -11.19 13.07 -2.20
N LEU A 109 -10.46 12.04 -2.63
CA LEU A 109 -10.12 10.88 -1.80
C LEU A 109 -9.58 11.28 -0.42
N PHE A 110 -8.62 12.19 -0.41
CA PHE A 110 -7.99 12.63 0.86
C PHE A 110 -8.85 13.59 1.65
N TYR A 111 -9.64 14.42 0.98
CA TYR A 111 -10.61 15.28 1.65
C TYR A 111 -11.66 14.43 2.39
N VAL A 112 -12.23 13.45 1.70
CA VAL A 112 -13.23 12.53 2.29
C VAL A 112 -12.61 11.73 3.43
N LEU A 113 -11.35 11.24 3.27
CA LEU A 113 -10.63 10.57 4.35
C LEU A 113 -10.53 11.42 5.61
N LEU A 114 -10.10 12.68 5.47
CA LEU A 114 -9.90 13.56 6.61
C LEU A 114 -11.23 13.90 7.29
N ARG A 115 -12.26 14.20 6.51
CA ARG A 115 -13.60 14.46 7.03
C ARG A 115 -14.16 13.24 7.78
N THR A 116 -14.01 12.04 7.21
CA THR A 116 -14.45 10.82 7.88
C THR A 116 -13.72 10.58 9.19
N LEU A 117 -12.41 10.85 9.24
CA LEU A 117 -11.62 10.76 10.47
C LEU A 117 -12.08 11.77 11.52
N GLU A 118 -12.33 13.01 11.13
CA GLU A 118 -12.83 14.06 12.03
C GLU A 118 -14.21 13.70 12.61
N GLU A 119 -15.13 13.23 11.78
CA GLU A 119 -16.50 12.94 12.18
C GLU A 119 -16.64 11.66 13.01
N THR A 120 -15.84 10.64 12.71
CA THR A 120 -15.94 9.34 13.40
C THR A 120 -15.03 9.21 14.60
N GLY A 121 -13.92 9.94 14.64
CA GLY A 121 -12.86 9.76 15.61
C GLY A 121 -12.18 8.39 15.51
N TYR A 122 -12.29 7.70 14.37
CA TYR A 122 -11.68 6.39 14.16
C TYR A 122 -10.17 6.51 13.91
N PHE A 123 -9.49 5.39 14.06
CA PHE A 123 -8.05 5.31 13.83
C PHE A 123 -7.71 5.49 12.35
N ASN A 124 -6.76 6.38 12.06
CA ASN A 124 -6.24 6.55 10.71
C ASN A 124 -5.34 5.37 10.34
N ALA A 125 -5.86 4.48 9.51
CA ALA A 125 -5.14 3.33 8.96
C ALA A 125 -4.70 3.58 7.51
N SER A 126 -4.43 4.83 7.12
CA SER A 126 -4.03 5.15 5.75
C SER A 126 -2.67 4.56 5.38
N LEU A 127 -2.33 4.61 4.09
CA LEU A 127 -1.15 3.95 3.52
C LEU A 127 0.18 4.35 4.17
N TYR A 128 0.30 5.58 4.61
CA TYR A 128 1.58 6.20 5.00
C TYR A 128 1.72 6.47 6.49
N THR A 129 0.95 5.77 7.31
CA THR A 129 1.14 5.89 8.75
C THR A 129 2.42 5.18 9.19
N PRO A 130 3.08 5.68 10.26
CA PRO A 130 4.27 5.03 10.81
C PRO A 130 4.05 3.55 11.16
N TYR A 131 2.89 3.20 11.66
CA TYR A 131 2.52 1.81 11.97
C TYR A 131 2.42 0.94 10.72
N GLY A 132 1.84 1.48 9.63
CA GLY A 132 1.79 0.79 8.36
C GLY A 132 3.18 0.48 7.82
N ILE A 133 4.11 1.41 7.88
CA ILE A 133 5.49 1.20 7.45
C ILE A 133 6.19 0.20 8.36
N ALA A 134 6.08 0.36 9.68
CA ALA A 134 6.69 -0.54 10.65
C ALA A 134 6.17 -1.99 10.51
N GLY A 135 4.90 -2.19 10.14
CA GLY A 135 4.37 -3.52 9.86
C GLY A 135 5.09 -4.22 8.70
N VAL A 136 5.52 -3.48 7.68
CA VAL A 136 6.28 -4.03 6.54
C VAL A 136 7.73 -4.37 6.90
N GLU A 137 8.28 -3.82 7.97
CA GLU A 137 9.65 -4.16 8.40
C GLU A 137 9.80 -5.67 8.67
N THR A 138 8.72 -6.34 9.08
CA THR A 138 8.70 -7.80 9.25
C THR A 138 9.02 -8.54 7.96
N LEU A 139 8.60 -8.03 6.81
CA LEU A 139 8.90 -8.62 5.51
C LEU A 139 10.40 -8.62 5.22
N GLY A 140 11.04 -7.47 5.37
CA GLY A 140 12.50 -7.37 5.18
C GLY A 140 13.29 -8.22 6.17
N ALA A 141 12.87 -8.24 7.43
CA ALA A 141 13.50 -9.05 8.46
C ALA A 141 13.38 -10.56 8.17
N GLU A 142 12.22 -11.03 7.71
CA GLU A 142 12.02 -12.41 7.30
C GLU A 142 12.90 -12.77 6.10
N ILE A 143 12.94 -11.92 5.05
CA ILE A 143 13.79 -12.16 3.88
C ILE A 143 15.24 -12.33 4.30
N GLY A 144 15.77 -11.44 5.13
CA GLY A 144 17.15 -11.51 5.59
C GLY A 144 17.44 -12.81 6.35
N ARG A 145 16.62 -13.11 7.36
CA ARG A 145 16.78 -14.32 8.19
C ARG A 145 16.64 -15.61 7.40
N GLU A 146 15.62 -15.73 6.55
CA GLU A 146 15.38 -16.93 5.78
C GLU A 146 16.50 -17.21 4.76
N VAL A 147 17.08 -16.17 4.17
CA VAL A 147 18.21 -16.31 3.24
C VAL A 147 19.48 -16.70 4.00
N GLU A 148 19.74 -16.08 5.14
CA GLU A 148 20.90 -16.40 5.97
C GLU A 148 20.81 -17.82 6.52
N GLU A 149 19.66 -18.24 7.03
CA GLU A 149 19.43 -19.58 7.53
C GLU A 149 19.64 -20.67 6.46
N ARG A 150 19.16 -20.42 5.23
CA ARG A 150 19.22 -21.40 4.14
C ARG A 150 20.56 -21.43 3.42
N TYR A 151 21.28 -20.31 3.36
CA TYR A 151 22.43 -20.14 2.48
C TYR A 151 23.69 -19.63 3.19
N GLY A 152 23.62 -19.33 4.49
CA GLY A 152 24.75 -18.84 5.30
C GLY A 152 25.26 -17.45 4.88
N ARG A 153 24.43 -16.65 4.22
CA ARG A 153 24.81 -15.33 3.69
C ARG A 153 23.61 -14.41 3.55
N GLN A 154 23.87 -13.12 3.51
CA GLN A 154 22.87 -12.12 3.19
C GLN A 154 22.44 -12.21 1.72
N PRO A 155 21.22 -11.77 1.36
CA PRO A 155 20.85 -11.58 -0.04
C PRO A 155 21.70 -10.46 -0.67
N ASP A 156 22.20 -10.68 -1.88
CA ASP A 156 22.95 -9.65 -2.61
C ASP A 156 22.05 -8.50 -3.04
N VAL A 157 20.86 -8.85 -3.56
CA VAL A 157 19.88 -7.88 -4.09
C VAL A 157 18.49 -8.29 -3.66
N VAL A 158 17.69 -7.32 -3.23
CA VAL A 158 16.24 -7.46 -2.99
C VAL A 158 15.50 -6.48 -3.88
N ALA A 159 14.76 -7.00 -4.86
CA ALA A 159 13.89 -6.20 -5.71
C ALA A 159 12.51 -6.03 -5.07
N VAL A 160 12.07 -4.80 -4.90
CA VAL A 160 10.84 -4.45 -4.19
C VAL A 160 9.97 -3.55 -5.06
N THR A 161 8.69 -3.86 -5.15
CA THR A 161 7.72 -3.01 -5.84
C THR A 161 7.63 -1.65 -5.13
N HIS A 162 7.71 -0.59 -5.92
CA HIS A 162 7.69 0.79 -5.47
C HIS A 162 6.53 1.57 -6.10
N ALA A 163 5.70 2.17 -5.23
CA ALA A 163 4.68 3.12 -5.62
C ALA A 163 4.79 4.36 -4.72
N GLY A 164 4.06 4.41 -3.59
CA GLY A 164 4.18 5.47 -2.60
C GLY A 164 5.35 5.31 -1.61
N GLY A 165 6.23 4.32 -1.79
CA GLY A 165 7.46 4.15 -1.01
C GLY A 165 7.34 3.27 0.25
N GLY A 166 6.15 3.07 0.80
CA GLY A 166 5.99 2.37 2.08
C GLY A 166 6.49 0.91 2.07
N ASN A 167 6.30 0.18 0.97
CA ASN A 167 6.81 -1.19 0.82
C ASN A 167 8.35 -1.19 0.80
N LEU A 168 8.93 -0.35 -0.05
CA LEU A 168 10.38 -0.21 -0.20
C LEU A 168 11.04 0.17 1.13
N THR A 169 10.51 1.21 1.79
CA THR A 169 11.05 1.71 3.06
C THR A 169 10.96 0.66 4.16
N GLY A 170 9.80 0.03 4.33
CA GLY A 170 9.61 -1.00 5.36
C GLY A 170 10.52 -2.20 5.13
N THR A 171 10.59 -2.71 3.89
CA THR A 171 11.47 -3.83 3.55
C THR A 171 12.94 -3.49 3.79
N ALA A 172 13.40 -2.32 3.34
CA ALA A 172 14.79 -1.89 3.56
C ALA A 172 15.13 -1.75 5.06
N ARG A 173 14.23 -1.15 5.85
CA ARG A 173 14.40 -1.05 7.30
C ARG A 173 14.44 -2.43 7.97
N GLY A 174 13.58 -3.35 7.55
CA GLY A 174 13.54 -4.72 8.06
C GLY A 174 14.83 -5.49 7.79
N LEU A 175 15.38 -5.39 6.59
CA LEU A 175 16.68 -5.96 6.22
C LEU A 175 17.80 -5.43 7.12
N ARG A 176 17.89 -4.11 7.31
CA ARG A 176 18.90 -3.49 8.20
C ARG A 176 18.76 -3.95 9.65
N LYS A 177 17.54 -4.10 10.17
CA LYS A 177 17.30 -4.59 11.54
C LYS A 177 17.85 -5.98 11.82
N VAL A 178 18.05 -6.78 10.78
CA VAL A 178 18.64 -8.12 10.90
C VAL A 178 20.07 -8.20 10.36
N GLY A 179 20.73 -7.06 10.21
CA GLY A 179 22.15 -6.98 9.83
C GLY A 179 22.43 -7.15 8.34
N CYS A 180 21.42 -7.07 7.47
CA CYS A 180 21.61 -7.14 6.02
C CYS A 180 22.06 -5.79 5.43
N ASP A 181 23.18 -5.26 5.91
CA ASP A 181 23.66 -3.91 5.56
C ASP A 181 24.31 -3.84 4.16
N GLN A 182 24.75 -4.98 3.63
CA GLN A 182 25.36 -5.08 2.29
C GLN A 182 24.36 -5.39 1.19
N THR A 183 23.12 -5.66 1.54
CA THR A 183 22.07 -5.98 0.59
C THR A 183 21.67 -4.74 -0.22
N GLN A 184 21.80 -4.82 -1.54
CA GLN A 184 21.28 -3.80 -2.44
C GLN A 184 19.76 -3.91 -2.54
N VAL A 185 19.04 -2.84 -2.21
CA VAL A 185 17.59 -2.77 -2.39
C VAL A 185 17.26 -2.03 -3.67
N VAL A 186 16.58 -2.70 -4.60
CA VAL A 186 16.21 -2.16 -5.90
C VAL A 186 14.71 -1.86 -5.93
N ALA A 187 14.37 -0.60 -6.19
CA ALA A 187 12.99 -0.17 -6.39
C ALA A 187 12.55 -0.53 -7.82
N VAL A 188 11.43 -1.25 -7.93
CA VAL A 188 10.80 -1.57 -9.21
C VAL A 188 9.46 -0.86 -9.30
N SER A 189 9.32 0.05 -10.25
CA SER A 189 8.12 0.87 -10.43
C SER A 189 7.55 0.75 -11.83
N VAL A 190 6.34 1.26 -12.00
CA VAL A 190 5.70 1.37 -13.32
C VAL A 190 6.32 2.53 -14.09
N ASP A 191 6.55 2.34 -15.38
CA ASP A 191 6.94 3.43 -16.28
C ASP A 191 5.74 4.38 -16.45
N LEU A 192 5.92 5.61 -15.99
CA LEU A 192 4.92 6.68 -16.08
C LEU A 192 5.24 7.67 -17.22
N THR A 193 6.19 7.37 -18.07
CA THR A 193 6.55 8.24 -19.20
C THR A 193 5.32 8.47 -20.08
N GLY A 194 5.03 9.73 -20.38
CA GLY A 194 3.90 10.15 -21.20
C GLY A 194 2.54 10.20 -20.48
N LEU A 195 2.50 9.92 -19.18
CA LEU A 195 1.28 10.12 -18.37
C LEU A 195 1.28 11.53 -17.76
N HIS A 196 0.16 12.23 -17.88
CA HIS A 196 0.07 13.62 -17.46
C HIS A 196 -0.79 13.82 -16.23
N MET A 197 -2.07 13.50 -16.29
CA MET A 197 -3.05 13.85 -15.26
C MET A 197 -3.96 12.67 -14.91
N ALA A 198 -4.50 12.67 -13.71
CA ALA A 198 -5.44 11.64 -13.27
C ALA A 198 -6.77 11.63 -14.07
N SER A 199 -7.10 12.72 -14.74
CA SER A 199 -8.20 12.79 -15.72
C SER A 199 -7.84 12.19 -17.08
N ASP A 200 -6.57 11.88 -17.30
CA ASP A 200 -6.12 11.21 -18.51
C ASP A 200 -6.55 9.74 -18.49
N LYS A 201 -7.16 9.28 -19.58
CA LYS A 201 -7.67 7.91 -19.68
C LYS A 201 -6.58 6.86 -19.53
N ASP A 202 -5.42 7.10 -20.13
CA ASP A 202 -4.28 6.18 -20.01
C ASP A 202 -3.71 6.14 -18.61
N PHE A 203 -3.65 7.30 -17.93
CA PHE A 203 -3.26 7.37 -16.54
C PHE A 203 -4.24 6.57 -15.67
N ASN A 204 -5.55 6.78 -15.82
CA ASN A 204 -6.56 6.07 -15.06
C ASN A 204 -6.49 4.56 -15.29
N ASN A 205 -6.38 4.11 -16.54
CA ASN A 205 -6.23 2.70 -16.86
C ASN A 205 -4.98 2.09 -16.19
N LYS A 206 -3.83 2.75 -16.31
CA LYS A 206 -2.59 2.28 -15.68
C LYS A 206 -2.65 2.35 -14.16
N SER A 207 -3.24 3.39 -13.59
CA SER A 207 -3.40 3.55 -12.15
C SER A 207 -4.27 2.44 -11.56
N PHE A 208 -5.39 2.13 -12.17
CA PHE A 208 -6.26 1.05 -11.72
C PHE A 208 -5.66 -0.33 -11.95
N THR A 209 -5.06 -0.57 -13.11
CA THR A 209 -4.48 -1.87 -13.46
C THR A 209 -3.27 -2.20 -12.60
N THR A 210 -2.42 -1.22 -12.32
CA THR A 210 -1.22 -1.42 -11.51
C THR A 210 -1.45 -1.18 -10.02
N GLY A 211 -2.50 -0.42 -9.68
CA GLY A 211 -2.84 -0.01 -8.32
C GLY A 211 -1.76 0.83 -7.62
N HIS A 212 -0.86 1.47 -8.35
CA HIS A 212 0.38 1.97 -7.76
C HIS A 212 0.70 3.40 -8.03
N THR A 213 0.17 3.96 -9.09
CA THR A 213 0.60 5.28 -9.56
C THR A 213 -0.24 6.40 -8.97
N GLY A 214 -1.40 6.05 -8.39
CA GLY A 214 -2.41 7.00 -7.99
C GLY A 214 -1.97 7.99 -6.90
N PHE A 215 -1.04 7.62 -6.04
CA PHE A 215 -0.66 8.48 -4.91
C PHE A 215 0.57 9.34 -5.15
N GLY A 216 1.57 8.85 -5.84
CA GLY A 216 2.80 9.61 -6.08
C GLY A 216 2.62 10.71 -7.11
N VAL A 217 1.97 10.40 -8.22
CA VAL A 217 1.80 11.32 -9.34
C VAL A 217 0.83 12.48 -9.03
N PRO A 218 -0.36 12.28 -8.43
CA PRO A 218 -1.20 13.39 -8.04
C PRO A 218 -0.52 14.39 -7.12
N PHE A 219 0.24 13.94 -6.15
CA PHE A 219 0.95 14.83 -5.24
C PHE A 219 2.09 15.60 -5.92
N ALA A 220 2.75 14.98 -6.89
CA ALA A 220 3.81 15.66 -7.64
C ALA A 220 3.26 16.67 -8.66
N THR A 221 2.09 16.40 -9.25
CA THR A 221 1.56 17.19 -10.36
C THR A 221 0.46 18.18 -9.98
N TRP A 222 -0.19 18.00 -8.83
CA TRP A 222 -1.36 18.79 -8.42
C TRP A 222 -1.15 19.82 -7.31
N PRO A 223 0.00 19.99 -6.67
CA PRO A 223 0.13 20.97 -5.59
C PRO A 223 -0.32 22.37 -5.99
N ASP A 224 -0.26 22.72 -7.28
CA ASP A 224 -0.65 24.02 -7.79
C ASP A 224 -2.09 24.09 -8.32
N ARG A 225 -2.82 22.98 -8.36
CA ARG A 225 -4.15 22.91 -8.98
C ARG A 225 -5.27 22.54 -8.00
N VAL A 226 -4.93 21.96 -6.90
CA VAL A 226 -5.90 21.57 -5.87
C VAL A 226 -5.75 22.52 -4.72
N ASP A 227 -6.82 23.24 -4.39
CA ASP A 227 -6.92 23.94 -3.12
C ASP A 227 -7.03 22.86 -2.03
N VAL A 228 -5.87 22.33 -1.65
CA VAL A 228 -5.78 21.26 -0.66
C VAL A 228 -6.18 21.86 0.69
N PRO A 229 -7.26 21.41 1.32
CA PRO A 229 -7.66 21.93 2.62
C PRO A 229 -6.49 21.87 3.60
N ARG A 230 -6.41 22.83 4.53
CA ARG A 230 -5.35 22.89 5.56
C ARG A 230 -5.07 21.55 6.23
N ASN A 231 -6.09 20.72 6.36
CA ASN A 231 -6.00 19.39 6.98
C ASN A 231 -5.30 18.36 6.10
N ALA A 232 -5.52 18.41 4.78
CA ALA A 232 -4.78 17.57 3.84
C ALA A 232 -3.30 17.96 3.79
N ALA A 233 -2.98 19.25 3.84
CA ALA A 233 -1.61 19.73 3.95
C ALA A 233 -0.91 19.25 5.25
N ARG A 234 -1.65 19.11 6.35
CA ARG A 234 -1.13 18.47 7.57
C ARG A 234 -0.89 16.97 7.38
N ALA A 235 -1.83 16.25 6.76
CA ALA A 235 -1.65 14.83 6.48
C ALA A 235 -0.42 14.57 5.62
N LEU A 236 -0.15 15.42 4.63
CA LEU A 236 1.04 15.34 3.78
C LEU A 236 2.34 15.46 4.58
N ARG A 237 2.39 16.30 5.63
CA ARG A 237 3.57 16.43 6.50
C ARG A 237 3.87 15.20 7.37
N TYR A 238 2.91 14.31 7.55
CA TYR A 238 3.15 13.04 8.26
C TYR A 238 3.65 11.92 7.35
N MET A 239 3.80 12.19 6.05
CA MET A 239 4.30 11.23 5.06
C MET A 239 5.84 11.32 4.91
N ASP A 240 6.44 12.43 5.31
CA ASP A 240 7.89 12.64 5.39
C ASP A 240 8.43 12.07 6.72
#